data_b306d41a863dbd94275542750dbfab96
#
_entry.id   b306d41a863dbd94275542750dbfab96
#
_cell.length_a   1.000
_cell.length_b   1.000
_cell.length_c   1.000
_cell.angle_alpha   90.00
_cell.angle_beta   90.00
_cell.angle_gamma   90.00
#
_symmetry.space_group_name_H-M   'P 1'
#
loop_
_entity.id
_entity.type
_entity.pdbx_description
1 polymer ?
#
loop_
_entity_poly.entity_id
_entity_poly.type
_entity_poly.pdbx_seq_one_letter_code
_entity_poly.pdbx_strand_id
1 'polypeptide(L)'
;MVLESNRQKIAQCLIGCGANVGARREQLDQAIDMLRFMPGVQLVHVSEFLETRPVGGPPGQPPYLNAACLIETTFEPAEVLDMLLAVENTLQRSREIRWGPRTIDLDLLIYDDRVLKTERLQVPHPRMTTRRFVLEPAAEIAADLEHPVSGCTIRELLENISQRHLHVAVVGIPGSGAPEIADAVADVTLSRLIHAPAPLPINAVGALSEQHLSTKKEPTGQLLLLSQKYADPLLKANWPDGPHGTVTDYWIESIRLAAENNPTIDTNKQFEDAFASISKETVATHVILLLNVNRQTLSERIAYRAHAAQQSDIFSDLVAVQAMTTTDQGIATLLTLQERFIDCLLRTQDTQCRAKAVIQLDSDDLGKAALDAVAAIEGIS
;
A
#
# COMPACT_ATOMS: atom_id res chain seq x y z
N MET A 1 -42.91 -25.93 13.35
CA MET A 1 -41.57 -25.55 13.85
C MET A 1 -40.56 -26.11 12.87
N VAL A 2 -40.24 -25.33 11.86
CA VAL A 2 -39.29 -25.72 10.78
C VAL A 2 -37.92 -25.55 11.39
N LEU A 3 -37.16 -26.63 11.51
CA LEU A 3 -35.74 -26.61 11.82
C LEU A 3 -35.04 -25.93 10.63
N GLU A 4 -34.71 -24.65 10.73
CA GLU A 4 -33.72 -24.03 9.87
C GLU A 4 -32.41 -24.81 10.07
N SER A 5 -32.09 -25.65 9.10
CA SER A 5 -30.80 -26.31 9.04
C SER A 5 -29.74 -25.22 8.92
N ASN A 6 -29.00 -25.00 9.99
CA ASN A 6 -27.80 -24.17 10.03
C ASN A 6 -26.76 -24.83 9.08
N ARG A 7 -26.91 -24.66 7.76
CA ARG A 7 -25.87 -25.01 6.80
C ARG A 7 -24.73 -24.05 7.07
N GLN A 8 -23.66 -24.52 7.72
CA GLN A 8 -22.42 -23.78 7.82
C GLN A 8 -22.06 -23.30 6.42
N LYS A 9 -21.88 -21.96 6.28
CA LYS A 9 -21.50 -21.37 5.00
C LYS A 9 -20.11 -21.90 4.64
N ILE A 10 -20.00 -22.50 3.46
CA ILE A 10 -18.69 -22.89 2.91
C ILE A 10 -18.01 -21.62 2.42
N ALA A 11 -16.82 -21.36 2.89
CA ALA A 11 -15.99 -20.23 2.52
C ALA A 11 -14.87 -20.68 1.57
N GLN A 12 -14.57 -19.86 0.57
CA GLN A 12 -13.45 -20.04 -0.34
C GLN A 12 -12.23 -19.27 0.18
N CYS A 13 -11.07 -19.95 0.28
CA CYS A 13 -9.86 -19.36 0.80
C CYS A 13 -8.70 -19.56 -0.18
N LEU A 14 -7.96 -18.48 -0.44
CA LEU A 14 -6.72 -18.52 -1.20
C LEU A 14 -5.53 -18.55 -0.22
N ILE A 15 -4.67 -19.56 -0.36
CA ILE A 15 -3.52 -19.80 0.48
C ILE A 15 -2.25 -19.66 -0.35
N GLY A 16 -1.27 -18.86 0.14
CA GLY A 16 0.08 -18.83 -0.40
C GLY A 16 0.97 -19.82 0.32
N CYS A 17 1.79 -20.53 -0.43
CA CYS A 17 2.74 -21.53 0.08
C CYS A 17 4.14 -21.19 -0.38
N GLY A 18 5.16 -21.26 0.49
CA GLY A 18 6.55 -20.96 0.15
C GLY A 18 7.55 -21.74 0.98
N ALA A 19 8.68 -22.11 0.37
CA ALA A 19 9.81 -22.76 1.05
C ALA A 19 11.13 -22.38 0.38
N ASN A 20 12.20 -22.13 1.16
CA ASN A 20 13.53 -21.86 0.59
C ASN A 20 14.68 -22.60 1.30
N VAL A 21 14.40 -23.47 2.24
CA VAL A 21 15.41 -24.27 2.97
C VAL A 21 15.10 -25.76 2.87
N GLY A 22 16.13 -26.58 2.73
CA GLY A 22 16.01 -28.03 2.72
C GLY A 22 15.37 -28.60 1.43
N ALA A 23 14.60 -29.66 1.58
CA ALA A 23 13.90 -30.33 0.49
C ALA A 23 12.59 -29.57 0.15
N ARG A 24 12.73 -28.38 -0.45
CA ARG A 24 11.64 -27.40 -0.70
C ARG A 24 10.40 -28.01 -1.35
N ARG A 25 10.60 -28.84 -2.39
CA ARG A 25 9.50 -29.48 -3.13
C ARG A 25 8.76 -30.46 -2.24
N GLU A 26 9.49 -31.35 -1.58
CA GLU A 26 8.91 -32.38 -0.70
C GLU A 26 8.16 -31.74 0.48
N GLN A 27 8.65 -30.60 1.00
CA GLN A 27 7.99 -29.88 2.07
C GLN A 27 6.68 -29.22 1.61
N LEU A 28 6.67 -28.62 0.41
CA LEU A 28 5.44 -28.08 -0.19
C LEU A 28 4.45 -29.21 -0.51
N ASP A 29 4.90 -30.31 -1.11
CA ASP A 29 4.04 -31.47 -1.41
C ASP A 29 3.41 -32.02 -0.13
N GLN A 30 4.19 -32.16 0.97
CA GLN A 30 3.68 -32.60 2.27
C GLN A 30 2.67 -31.64 2.87
N ALA A 31 2.92 -30.30 2.80
CA ALA A 31 1.99 -29.30 3.29
C ALA A 31 0.67 -29.35 2.52
N ILE A 32 0.72 -29.46 1.19
CA ILE A 32 -0.44 -29.56 0.31
C ILE A 32 -1.25 -30.86 0.60
N ASP A 33 -0.56 -31.99 0.81
CA ASP A 33 -1.21 -33.24 1.16
C ASP A 33 -1.87 -33.18 2.54
N MET A 34 -1.24 -32.51 3.53
CA MET A 34 -1.86 -32.29 4.84
C MET A 34 -3.15 -31.45 4.71
N LEU A 35 -3.16 -30.41 3.86
CA LEU A 35 -4.38 -29.63 3.58
C LEU A 35 -5.43 -30.47 2.86
N ARG A 36 -5.03 -31.31 1.90
CA ARG A 36 -5.92 -32.18 1.12
C ARG A 36 -6.68 -33.20 1.98
N PHE A 37 -6.02 -33.72 3.00
CA PHE A 37 -6.60 -34.73 3.89
C PHE A 37 -7.12 -34.16 5.22
N MET A 38 -7.13 -32.81 5.36
CA MET A 38 -7.62 -32.14 6.57
C MET A 38 -9.15 -32.26 6.66
N PRO A 39 -9.71 -32.80 7.75
CA PRO A 39 -11.15 -32.80 7.95
C PRO A 39 -11.73 -31.38 7.95
N GLY A 40 -12.80 -31.13 7.21
CA GLY A 40 -13.43 -29.82 7.09
C GLY A 40 -12.78 -28.89 6.05
N VAL A 41 -11.82 -29.40 5.28
CA VAL A 41 -11.17 -28.70 4.16
C VAL A 41 -11.35 -29.50 2.88
N GLN A 42 -11.73 -28.83 1.81
CA GLN A 42 -11.71 -29.34 0.45
C GLN A 42 -10.67 -28.57 -0.36
N LEU A 43 -9.58 -29.24 -0.75
CA LEU A 43 -8.59 -28.68 -1.66
C LEU A 43 -9.17 -28.66 -3.09
N VAL A 44 -9.40 -27.47 -3.65
CA VAL A 44 -10.04 -27.28 -4.97
C VAL A 44 -9.01 -27.28 -6.08
N HIS A 45 -8.00 -26.40 -5.95
CA HIS A 45 -6.93 -26.25 -6.93
C HIS A 45 -5.58 -26.03 -6.25
N VAL A 46 -4.52 -26.43 -6.94
CA VAL A 46 -3.11 -26.15 -6.59
C VAL A 46 -2.41 -25.66 -7.86
N SER A 47 -1.62 -24.60 -7.76
CA SER A 47 -0.81 -24.08 -8.87
C SER A 47 0.42 -24.96 -9.12
N GLU A 48 1.06 -24.76 -10.26
CA GLU A 48 2.44 -25.20 -10.47
C GLU A 48 3.40 -24.50 -9.48
N PHE A 49 4.57 -25.10 -9.27
CA PHE A 49 5.59 -24.52 -8.40
C PHE A 49 6.46 -23.51 -9.14
N LEU A 50 6.54 -22.29 -8.60
CA LEU A 50 7.29 -21.16 -9.13
C LEU A 50 8.57 -20.94 -8.31
N GLU A 51 9.74 -21.01 -8.94
CA GLU A 51 11.00 -20.66 -8.29
C GLU A 51 11.27 -19.15 -8.44
N THR A 52 11.57 -18.47 -7.31
CA THR A 52 11.84 -17.03 -7.28
C THR A 52 13.03 -16.68 -6.41
N ARG A 53 13.64 -15.51 -6.66
CA ARG A 53 14.68 -14.97 -5.78
C ARG A 53 14.06 -14.48 -4.47
N PRO A 54 14.82 -14.55 -3.35
CA PRO A 54 14.39 -13.95 -2.09
C PRO A 54 14.14 -12.45 -2.23
N VAL A 55 13.08 -11.96 -1.59
CA VAL A 55 12.74 -10.54 -1.51
C VAL A 55 12.99 -10.06 -0.08
N GLY A 56 13.92 -9.11 0.06
CA GLY A 56 14.35 -8.62 1.38
C GLY A 56 15.08 -9.67 2.23
N GLY A 57 15.38 -9.32 3.49
CA GLY A 57 16.05 -10.18 4.45
C GLY A 57 17.59 -10.26 4.26
N PRO A 58 18.27 -11.17 4.97
CA PRO A 58 19.72 -11.30 4.91
C PRO A 58 20.20 -11.73 3.51
N PRO A 59 21.35 -11.23 3.04
CA PRO A 59 21.92 -11.64 1.76
C PRO A 59 22.31 -13.11 1.75
N GLY A 60 22.35 -13.70 0.55
CA GLY A 60 22.79 -15.10 0.36
C GLY A 60 21.74 -16.16 0.66
N GLN A 61 20.47 -15.77 0.81
CA GLN A 61 19.39 -16.76 0.93
C GLN A 61 19.23 -17.58 -0.35
N PRO A 62 18.91 -18.89 -0.25
CA PRO A 62 18.57 -19.69 -1.42
C PRO A 62 17.24 -19.26 -2.04
N PRO A 63 17.00 -19.56 -3.34
CA PRO A 63 15.74 -19.28 -4.00
C PRO A 63 14.55 -19.93 -3.30
N TYR A 64 13.41 -19.23 -3.31
CA TYR A 64 12.13 -19.76 -2.85
C TYR A 64 11.50 -20.64 -3.92
N LEU A 65 10.77 -21.66 -3.50
CA LEU A 65 9.77 -22.34 -4.29
C LEU A 65 8.42 -21.94 -3.73
N ASN A 66 7.53 -21.38 -4.58
CA ASN A 66 6.23 -20.84 -4.20
C ASN A 66 5.12 -21.58 -4.92
N ALA A 67 3.94 -21.61 -4.31
CA ALA A 67 2.70 -22.12 -4.89
C ALA A 67 1.50 -21.38 -4.29
N ALA A 68 0.34 -21.57 -4.90
CA ALA A 68 -0.94 -21.18 -4.35
C ALA A 68 -1.89 -22.38 -4.27
N CYS A 69 -2.72 -22.39 -3.22
CA CYS A 69 -3.79 -23.38 -3.06
C CYS A 69 -5.14 -22.65 -2.92
N LEU A 70 -6.15 -23.15 -3.60
CA LEU A 70 -7.53 -22.74 -3.41
C LEU A 70 -8.24 -23.83 -2.62
N ILE A 71 -8.78 -23.48 -1.45
CA ILE A 71 -9.52 -24.39 -0.59
C ILE A 71 -10.94 -23.89 -0.33
N GLU A 72 -11.85 -24.81 -0.07
CA GLU A 72 -13.17 -24.57 0.49
C GLU A 72 -13.26 -25.15 1.90
N THR A 73 -13.82 -24.40 2.84
CA THR A 73 -13.90 -24.83 4.24
C THR A 73 -15.10 -24.23 4.96
N THR A 74 -15.49 -24.86 6.07
CA THR A 74 -16.45 -24.31 7.02
C THR A 74 -15.77 -23.63 8.22
N PHE A 75 -14.45 -23.65 8.29
CA PHE A 75 -13.67 -23.01 9.36
C PHE A 75 -13.74 -21.50 9.27
N GLU A 76 -13.86 -20.81 10.38
CA GLU A 76 -13.72 -19.36 10.46
C GLU A 76 -12.26 -18.92 10.18
N PRO A 77 -11.99 -17.65 9.78
CA PRO A 77 -10.66 -17.20 9.41
C PRO A 77 -9.56 -17.47 10.46
N ALA A 78 -9.90 -17.36 11.75
CA ALA A 78 -8.96 -17.65 12.83
C ALA A 78 -8.64 -19.15 12.92
N GLU A 79 -9.62 -20.02 12.66
CA GLU A 79 -9.42 -21.48 12.64
C GLU A 79 -8.59 -21.90 11.43
N VAL A 80 -8.79 -21.25 10.26
CA VAL A 80 -7.91 -21.45 9.10
C VAL A 80 -6.47 -21.07 9.43
N LEU A 81 -6.24 -19.93 10.08
CA LEU A 81 -4.90 -19.54 10.53
C LEU A 81 -4.30 -20.58 11.48
N ASP A 82 -5.05 -21.03 12.48
CA ASP A 82 -4.59 -22.04 13.44
C ASP A 82 -4.25 -23.38 12.75
N MET A 83 -5.04 -23.78 11.76
CA MET A 83 -4.79 -24.94 10.90
C MET A 83 -3.48 -24.78 10.11
N LEU A 84 -3.26 -23.65 9.43
CA LEU A 84 -2.03 -23.39 8.66
C LEU A 84 -0.81 -23.43 9.57
N LEU A 85 -0.87 -22.79 10.75
CA LEU A 85 0.20 -22.84 11.75
C LEU A 85 0.47 -24.25 12.27
N ALA A 86 -0.56 -25.09 12.43
CA ALA A 86 -0.39 -26.49 12.84
C ALA A 86 0.36 -27.31 11.76
N VAL A 87 0.04 -27.10 10.47
CA VAL A 87 0.78 -27.72 9.34
C VAL A 87 2.25 -27.28 9.37
N GLU A 88 2.53 -25.98 9.48
CA GLU A 88 3.88 -25.45 9.55
C GLU A 88 4.68 -26.04 10.73
N ASN A 89 4.07 -26.10 11.90
CA ASN A 89 4.70 -26.67 13.10
C ASN A 89 5.02 -28.16 12.91
N THR A 90 4.13 -28.92 12.27
CA THR A 90 4.35 -30.35 11.97
C THR A 90 5.55 -30.54 11.02
N LEU A 91 5.74 -29.61 10.09
CA LEU A 91 6.85 -29.58 9.13
C LEU A 91 8.10 -28.85 9.70
N GLN A 92 8.17 -28.68 11.01
CA GLN A 92 9.31 -28.15 11.76
C GLN A 92 9.75 -26.74 11.32
N ARG A 93 8.80 -25.85 11.07
CA ARG A 93 9.11 -24.43 10.78
C ARG A 93 9.91 -23.82 11.94
N SER A 94 11.09 -23.25 11.64
CA SER A 94 11.83 -22.38 12.56
C SER A 94 11.72 -20.92 12.13
N ARG A 95 11.52 -19.99 13.07
CA ARG A 95 11.54 -18.54 12.86
C ARG A 95 12.65 -17.93 13.70
N GLU A 96 13.83 -17.71 13.11
CA GLU A 96 14.95 -17.11 13.83
C GLU A 96 15.13 -15.62 13.50
N ILE A 97 14.87 -15.23 12.26
CA ILE A 97 15.13 -13.88 11.76
C ILE A 97 13.93 -13.40 10.91
N ARG A 98 13.58 -12.11 11.02
CA ARG A 98 12.57 -11.48 10.14
C ARG A 98 13.02 -11.57 8.67
N TRP A 99 12.14 -12.10 7.79
CA TRP A 99 12.44 -12.41 6.38
C TRP A 99 13.62 -13.36 6.17
N GLY A 100 13.97 -14.12 7.20
CA GLY A 100 14.96 -15.17 7.10
C GLY A 100 14.48 -16.41 6.34
N PRO A 101 15.41 -17.34 6.10
CA PRO A 101 15.10 -18.61 5.44
C PRO A 101 14.04 -19.41 6.20
N ARG A 102 13.17 -20.14 5.45
CA ARG A 102 12.06 -20.92 6.02
C ARG A 102 11.94 -22.28 5.37
N THR A 103 11.70 -23.29 6.19
CA THR A 103 11.40 -24.65 5.71
C THR A 103 10.04 -24.66 5.00
N ILE A 104 9.05 -23.98 5.55
CA ILE A 104 7.69 -23.83 5.00
C ILE A 104 7.06 -22.53 5.52
N ASP A 105 6.27 -21.87 4.70
CA ASP A 105 5.49 -20.66 5.00
C ASP A 105 4.11 -20.80 4.36
N LEU A 106 3.04 -20.70 5.16
CA LEU A 106 1.66 -20.80 4.70
C LEU A 106 0.90 -19.55 5.11
N ASP A 107 0.55 -18.71 4.14
CA ASP A 107 -0.16 -17.45 4.36
C ASP A 107 -1.62 -17.55 3.89
N LEU A 108 -2.59 -17.18 4.75
CA LEU A 108 -3.97 -16.95 4.34
C LEU A 108 -4.04 -15.60 3.58
N LEU A 109 -4.22 -15.67 2.25
CA LEU A 109 -4.21 -14.51 1.36
C LEU A 109 -5.57 -13.82 1.28
N ILE A 110 -6.61 -14.59 0.98
CA ILE A 110 -8.01 -14.13 0.86
C ILE A 110 -8.91 -15.16 1.53
N TYR A 111 -9.97 -14.70 2.17
CA TYR A 111 -11.04 -15.50 2.74
C TYR A 111 -12.39 -14.94 2.30
N ASP A 112 -13.05 -15.53 1.32
CA ASP A 112 -14.26 -14.98 0.68
C ASP A 112 -14.09 -13.47 0.38
N ASP A 113 -15.11 -12.68 0.72
CA ASP A 113 -15.18 -11.22 0.64
C ASP A 113 -14.81 -10.52 1.98
N ARG A 114 -14.29 -11.27 2.95
CA ARG A 114 -14.04 -10.73 4.29
C ARG A 114 -12.81 -9.83 4.35
N VAL A 115 -12.98 -8.71 5.05
CA VAL A 115 -11.90 -7.80 5.44
C VAL A 115 -11.77 -7.82 6.95
N LEU A 116 -10.66 -8.35 7.45
CA LEU A 116 -10.39 -8.50 8.88
C LEU A 116 -9.02 -7.89 9.21
N LYS A 117 -8.95 -7.16 10.32
CA LYS A 117 -7.68 -6.66 10.86
C LYS A 117 -7.69 -6.85 12.38
N THR A 118 -6.97 -7.87 12.83
CA THR A 118 -6.74 -8.19 14.24
C THR A 118 -5.25 -8.22 14.54
N GLU A 119 -4.86 -8.36 15.79
CA GLU A 119 -3.44 -8.52 16.16
C GLU A 119 -2.80 -9.79 15.57
N ARG A 120 -3.61 -10.86 15.38
CA ARG A 120 -3.12 -12.16 14.90
C ARG A 120 -3.28 -12.37 13.41
N LEU A 121 -4.30 -11.76 12.78
CA LEU A 121 -4.70 -12.04 11.41
C LEU A 121 -5.15 -10.77 10.70
N GLN A 122 -4.60 -10.56 9.51
CA GLN A 122 -5.12 -9.58 8.56
C GLN A 122 -5.47 -10.28 7.24
N VAL A 123 -6.72 -10.14 6.81
CA VAL A 123 -7.26 -10.68 5.55
C VAL A 123 -8.01 -9.56 4.83
N PRO A 124 -7.74 -9.29 3.55
CA PRO A 124 -6.70 -9.89 2.72
C PRO A 124 -5.30 -9.69 3.28
N HIS A 125 -4.37 -10.59 2.90
CA HIS A 125 -2.98 -10.47 3.34
C HIS A 125 -2.38 -9.13 2.86
N PRO A 126 -1.83 -8.29 3.76
CA PRO A 126 -1.57 -6.87 3.50
C PRO A 126 -0.52 -6.59 2.41
N ARG A 127 0.29 -7.58 2.05
CA ARG A 127 1.38 -7.43 1.06
C ARG A 127 1.16 -8.23 -0.21
N MET A 128 0.01 -8.91 -0.39
CA MET A 128 -0.18 -9.78 -1.54
C MET A 128 -0.22 -9.00 -2.87
N THR A 129 -0.74 -7.77 -2.86
CA THR A 129 -1.00 -6.99 -4.07
C THR A 129 0.26 -6.49 -4.79
N THR A 130 1.44 -6.58 -4.14
CA THR A 130 2.74 -6.20 -4.72
C THR A 130 3.71 -7.37 -4.85
N ARG A 131 3.28 -8.60 -4.52
CA ARG A 131 4.14 -9.78 -4.55
C ARG A 131 3.87 -10.63 -5.78
N ARG A 132 4.73 -10.52 -6.79
CA ARG A 132 4.63 -11.34 -8.00
C ARG A 132 4.64 -12.83 -7.68
N PHE A 133 5.53 -13.27 -6.78
CA PHE A 133 5.66 -14.66 -6.37
C PHE A 133 4.41 -15.22 -5.64
N VAL A 134 3.49 -14.33 -5.23
CA VAL A 134 2.15 -14.68 -4.69
C VAL A 134 1.10 -14.60 -5.79
N LEU A 135 1.08 -13.49 -6.56
CA LEU A 135 0.04 -13.23 -7.55
C LEU A 135 0.14 -14.15 -8.77
N GLU A 136 1.35 -14.53 -9.18
CA GLU A 136 1.56 -15.36 -10.37
C GLU A 136 0.98 -16.77 -10.16
N PRO A 137 1.33 -17.55 -9.13
CA PRO A 137 0.69 -18.83 -8.87
C PRO A 137 -0.80 -18.71 -8.48
N ALA A 138 -1.20 -17.62 -7.82
CA ALA A 138 -2.60 -17.37 -7.50
C ALA A 138 -3.44 -17.14 -8.77
N ALA A 139 -2.91 -16.41 -9.76
CA ALA A 139 -3.60 -16.14 -11.02
C ALA A 139 -3.79 -17.40 -11.88
N GLU A 140 -2.93 -18.39 -11.72
CA GLU A 140 -3.08 -19.69 -12.41
C GLU A 140 -4.35 -20.43 -12.00
N ILE A 141 -4.74 -20.36 -10.73
CA ILE A 141 -5.82 -21.17 -10.14
C ILE A 141 -7.06 -20.37 -9.75
N ALA A 142 -6.93 -19.04 -9.59
CA ALA A 142 -7.99 -18.18 -9.08
C ALA A 142 -7.93 -16.77 -9.73
N ALA A 143 -7.70 -16.70 -11.05
CA ALA A 143 -7.50 -15.44 -11.78
C ALA A 143 -8.64 -14.42 -11.60
N ASP A 144 -9.87 -14.90 -11.54
CA ASP A 144 -11.08 -14.07 -11.46
C ASP A 144 -11.57 -13.86 -10.01
N LEU A 145 -10.82 -14.35 -9.00
CA LEU A 145 -11.11 -14.08 -7.60
C LEU A 145 -10.85 -12.61 -7.29
N GLU A 146 -11.84 -11.93 -6.73
CA GLU A 146 -11.73 -10.50 -6.36
C GLU A 146 -11.02 -10.31 -5.03
N HIS A 147 -10.11 -9.36 -4.99
CA HIS A 147 -9.51 -8.88 -3.75
C HIS A 147 -10.46 -7.89 -3.07
N PRO A 148 -11.01 -8.21 -1.87
CA PRO A 148 -12.16 -7.49 -1.31
C PRO A 148 -11.92 -6.02 -0.97
N VAL A 149 -10.66 -5.59 -0.81
CA VAL A 149 -10.33 -4.18 -0.55
C VAL A 149 -10.17 -3.40 -1.85
N SER A 150 -9.38 -3.90 -2.81
CA SER A 150 -9.15 -3.17 -4.07
C SER A 150 -10.29 -3.35 -5.07
N GLY A 151 -11.10 -4.40 -4.96
CA GLY A 151 -12.13 -4.79 -5.92
C GLY A 151 -11.55 -5.18 -7.29
N CYS A 152 -10.23 -5.43 -7.35
CA CYS A 152 -9.57 -5.95 -8.53
C CYS A 152 -9.49 -7.47 -8.43
N THR A 153 -9.57 -8.14 -9.57
CA THR A 153 -9.28 -9.57 -9.65
C THR A 153 -7.79 -9.86 -9.47
N ILE A 154 -7.42 -11.09 -9.12
CA ILE A 154 -6.01 -11.52 -9.01
C ILE A 154 -5.28 -11.26 -10.34
N ARG A 155 -5.93 -11.52 -11.48
CA ARG A 155 -5.43 -11.21 -12.83
C ARG A 155 -5.08 -9.72 -12.97
N GLU A 156 -6.01 -8.83 -12.62
CA GLU A 156 -5.82 -7.39 -12.73
C GLU A 156 -4.73 -6.87 -11.79
N LEU A 157 -4.57 -7.47 -10.61
CA LEU A 157 -3.47 -7.15 -9.69
C LEU A 157 -2.12 -7.58 -10.28
N LEU A 158 -2.03 -8.77 -10.86
CA LEU A 158 -0.81 -9.24 -11.53
C LEU A 158 -0.47 -8.36 -12.74
N GLU A 159 -1.44 -8.05 -13.59
CA GLU A 159 -1.27 -7.15 -14.73
C GLU A 159 -0.79 -5.75 -14.30
N ASN A 160 -1.32 -5.25 -13.17
CA ASN A 160 -0.94 -3.94 -12.64
C ASN A 160 0.54 -3.87 -12.30
N ILE A 161 1.08 -4.89 -11.62
CA ILE A 161 2.49 -4.91 -11.25
C ILE A 161 3.41 -5.40 -12.38
N SER A 162 2.85 -5.90 -13.48
CA SER A 162 3.60 -6.36 -14.66
C SER A 162 3.85 -5.25 -15.69
N GLN A 163 3.43 -4.02 -15.39
CA GLN A 163 3.68 -2.88 -16.27
C GLN A 163 5.17 -2.61 -16.41
N ARG A 164 5.61 -2.27 -17.64
CA ARG A 164 7.02 -2.06 -17.94
C ARG A 164 7.64 -0.87 -17.20
N HIS A 165 6.85 0.17 -16.95
CA HIS A 165 7.29 1.37 -16.26
C HIS A 165 6.29 1.73 -15.15
N LEU A 166 6.57 1.26 -13.95
CA LEU A 166 5.68 1.44 -12.80
C LEU A 166 5.75 2.87 -12.24
N HIS A 167 4.61 3.40 -11.86
CA HIS A 167 4.50 4.58 -11.00
C HIS A 167 4.22 4.13 -9.56
N VAL A 168 5.14 4.41 -8.67
CA VAL A 168 5.04 4.18 -7.23
C VAL A 168 4.87 5.52 -6.54
N ALA A 169 3.80 5.72 -5.79
CA ALA A 169 3.61 6.92 -4.98
C ALA A 169 3.81 6.60 -3.48
N VAL A 170 4.70 7.33 -2.83
CA VAL A 170 4.83 7.33 -1.37
C VAL A 170 3.93 8.42 -0.82
N VAL A 171 2.89 8.02 -0.10
CA VAL A 171 1.79 8.88 0.32
C VAL A 171 1.77 8.99 1.83
N GLY A 172 1.73 10.21 2.32
CA GLY A 172 1.61 10.46 3.75
C GLY A 172 1.34 11.93 4.03
N ILE A 173 1.02 12.23 5.27
CA ILE A 173 0.88 13.60 5.76
C ILE A 173 2.26 14.27 5.93
N PRO A 174 2.36 15.61 5.91
CA PRO A 174 3.59 16.31 6.27
C PRO A 174 4.16 15.82 7.61
N GLY A 175 5.43 15.44 7.61
CA GLY A 175 6.10 14.85 8.79
C GLY A 175 6.05 13.32 8.84
N SER A 176 5.33 12.65 7.95
CA SER A 176 5.30 11.17 7.89
C SER A 176 6.61 10.55 7.39
N GLY A 177 7.44 11.29 6.65
CA GLY A 177 8.69 10.79 6.06
C GLY A 177 8.57 10.37 4.60
N ALA A 178 7.55 10.84 3.88
CA ALA A 178 7.34 10.45 2.48
C ALA A 178 8.53 10.78 1.56
N PRO A 179 9.18 11.96 1.63
CA PRO A 179 10.36 12.23 0.82
C PRO A 179 11.51 11.26 1.12
N GLU A 180 11.82 11.03 2.38
CA GLU A 180 12.93 10.16 2.82
C GLU A 180 12.73 8.70 2.38
N ILE A 181 11.49 8.21 2.42
CA ILE A 181 11.12 6.87 1.95
C ILE A 181 11.17 6.81 0.41
N ALA A 182 10.71 7.86 -0.28
CA ALA A 182 10.76 7.92 -1.74
C ALA A 182 12.20 7.93 -2.26
N ASP A 183 13.10 8.70 -1.62
CA ASP A 183 14.54 8.70 -1.88
C ASP A 183 15.11 7.28 -1.75
N ALA A 184 14.89 6.62 -0.62
CA ALA A 184 15.41 5.29 -0.34
C ALA A 184 14.91 4.24 -1.35
N VAL A 185 13.64 4.29 -1.73
CA VAL A 185 13.07 3.38 -2.74
C VAL A 185 13.67 3.66 -4.11
N ALA A 186 13.76 4.93 -4.51
CA ALA A 186 14.29 5.31 -5.82
C ALA A 186 15.76 4.92 -5.98
N ASP A 187 16.58 5.12 -4.95
CA ASP A 187 18.01 4.79 -4.95
C ASP A 187 18.23 3.28 -5.14
N VAL A 188 17.52 2.44 -4.39
CA VAL A 188 17.68 0.99 -4.45
C VAL A 188 17.13 0.41 -5.75
N THR A 189 16.00 0.93 -6.23
CA THR A 189 15.34 0.42 -7.45
C THR A 189 15.84 1.08 -8.75
N LEU A 190 16.77 2.03 -8.63
CA LEU A 190 17.26 2.85 -9.75
C LEU A 190 16.13 3.57 -10.50
N SER A 191 15.04 3.87 -9.79
CA SER A 191 13.87 4.53 -10.35
C SER A 191 14.06 6.04 -10.47
N ARG A 192 13.35 6.66 -11.43
CA ARG A 192 13.26 8.12 -11.50
C ARG A 192 12.52 8.64 -10.27
N LEU A 193 13.11 9.59 -9.55
CA LEU A 193 12.49 10.27 -8.42
C LEU A 193 11.86 11.60 -8.85
N ILE A 194 10.65 11.88 -8.38
CA ILE A 194 9.97 13.15 -8.57
C ILE A 194 9.37 13.58 -7.22
N HIS A 195 9.87 14.70 -6.70
CA HIS A 195 9.33 15.29 -5.48
C HIS A 195 8.11 16.16 -5.76
N ALA A 196 7.26 16.30 -4.73
CA ALA A 196 6.11 17.19 -4.77
C ALA A 196 6.56 18.64 -5.10
N PRO A 197 5.93 19.28 -6.10
CA PRO A 197 6.32 20.62 -6.55
C PRO A 197 6.00 21.73 -5.54
N ALA A 198 5.17 21.42 -4.54
CA ALA A 198 4.79 22.32 -3.45
C ALA A 198 4.24 21.52 -2.26
N PRO A 199 4.17 22.06 -1.04
CA PRO A 199 3.49 21.42 0.08
C PRO A 199 1.99 21.19 -0.19
N LEU A 200 1.39 20.13 0.40
CA LEU A 200 -0.05 19.91 0.36
C LEU A 200 -0.80 21.08 1.04
N PRO A 201 -1.95 21.51 0.49
CA PRO A 201 -2.69 22.68 0.97
C PRO A 201 -3.54 22.38 2.21
N ILE A 202 -2.98 21.79 3.25
CA ILE A 202 -3.70 21.34 4.45
C ILE A 202 -4.32 22.52 5.23
N ASN A 203 -3.62 23.68 5.24
CA ASN A 203 -4.10 24.92 5.82
C ASN A 203 -3.89 26.12 4.88
N ALA A 204 -3.56 25.87 3.63
CA ALA A 204 -2.95 26.85 2.75
C ALA A 204 -3.88 27.95 2.24
N VAL A 205 -5.20 27.81 2.41
CA VAL A 205 -6.11 28.88 2.02
C VAL A 205 -6.01 30.10 2.94
N GLY A 206 -5.59 29.92 4.20
CA GLY A 206 -5.25 31.03 5.09
C GLY A 206 -3.84 31.61 4.85
N ALA A 207 -2.87 30.78 4.50
CA ALA A 207 -1.47 31.20 4.34
C ALA A 207 -1.12 31.69 2.91
N LEU A 208 -1.84 31.22 1.89
CA LEU A 208 -1.74 31.74 0.52
C LEU A 208 -2.43 33.11 0.37
N SER A 209 -3.12 33.61 1.42
CA SER A 209 -4.04 34.74 1.29
C SER A 209 -3.39 36.11 1.28
N GLU A 210 -2.17 36.34 1.75
CA GLU A 210 -1.72 37.73 1.90
C GLU A 210 -0.44 38.13 1.17
N GLN A 211 0.50 37.26 0.86
CA GLN A 211 1.78 37.69 0.27
C GLN A 211 2.10 37.20 -1.15
N HIS A 212 1.44 36.13 -1.65
CA HIS A 212 1.65 35.65 -3.03
C HIS A 212 0.47 35.91 -3.97
N LEU A 213 -0.57 36.60 -3.52
CA LEU A 213 -1.78 36.94 -4.29
C LEU A 213 -1.73 38.35 -4.87
N SER A 214 -0.81 38.58 -5.79
CA SER A 214 -0.98 39.73 -6.73
C SER A 214 -2.09 39.51 -7.77
N THR A 215 -2.72 38.33 -7.77
CA THR A 215 -3.87 38.02 -8.63
C THR A 215 -5.06 37.57 -7.78
N LYS A 216 -6.19 38.27 -7.90
CA LYS A 216 -7.52 38.02 -7.32
C LYS A 216 -8.13 36.70 -7.82
N LYS A 217 -7.46 35.54 -7.61
CA LYS A 217 -8.03 34.23 -7.95
C LYS A 217 -8.74 33.64 -6.74
N GLU A 218 -9.95 33.15 -6.97
CA GLU A 218 -10.72 32.43 -5.95
C GLU A 218 -9.96 31.19 -5.46
N PRO A 219 -10.20 30.72 -4.21
CA PRO A 219 -9.52 29.56 -3.62
C PRO A 219 -9.53 28.31 -4.51
N THR A 220 -10.66 28.02 -5.16
CA THR A 220 -10.84 26.91 -6.10
C THR A 220 -9.89 27.02 -7.32
N GLY A 221 -9.73 28.22 -7.88
CA GLY A 221 -8.81 28.45 -9.00
C GLY A 221 -7.33 28.24 -8.63
N GLN A 222 -6.96 28.55 -7.39
CA GLN A 222 -5.61 28.28 -6.87
C GLN A 222 -5.36 26.79 -6.68
N LEU A 223 -6.37 26.07 -6.18
CA LEU A 223 -6.29 24.62 -6.01
C LEU A 223 -6.15 23.90 -7.34
N LEU A 224 -6.85 24.36 -8.39
CA LEU A 224 -6.70 23.80 -9.74
C LEU A 224 -5.31 24.07 -10.33
N LEU A 225 -4.74 25.25 -10.10
CA LEU A 225 -3.36 25.55 -10.50
C LEU A 225 -2.35 24.67 -9.76
N LEU A 226 -2.57 24.38 -8.48
CA LEU A 226 -1.75 23.45 -7.72
C LEU A 226 -1.89 22.03 -8.29
N SER A 227 -3.13 21.60 -8.57
CA SER A 227 -3.40 20.29 -9.19
C SER A 227 -2.66 20.14 -10.52
N GLN A 228 -2.63 21.19 -11.35
CA GLN A 228 -1.88 21.21 -12.59
C GLN A 228 -0.38 21.03 -12.35
N LYS A 229 0.22 21.75 -11.39
CA LYS A 229 1.66 21.61 -11.05
C LYS A 229 2.01 20.19 -10.62
N TYR A 230 1.14 19.52 -9.85
CA TYR A 230 1.34 18.13 -9.44
C TYR A 230 1.18 17.16 -10.61
N ALA A 231 0.27 17.48 -11.55
CA ALA A 231 0.03 16.65 -12.73
C ALA A 231 1.13 16.75 -13.79
N ASP A 232 1.72 17.95 -14.00
CA ASP A 232 2.68 18.19 -15.07
C ASP A 232 3.82 17.17 -15.17
N PRO A 233 4.48 16.75 -14.05
CA PRO A 233 5.53 15.74 -14.10
C PRO A 233 5.02 14.33 -14.41
N LEU A 234 3.72 14.09 -14.25
CA LEU A 234 3.05 12.79 -14.41
C LEU A 234 2.29 12.65 -15.73
N LEU A 235 2.36 13.65 -16.63
CA LEU A 235 1.63 13.62 -17.89
C LEU A 235 2.05 12.41 -18.74
N LYS A 236 1.07 11.68 -19.29
CA LYS A 236 1.28 10.52 -20.16
C LYS A 236 2.17 10.85 -21.35
N ALA A 237 2.03 12.05 -21.90
CA ALA A 237 2.84 12.50 -23.03
C ALA A 237 4.35 12.61 -22.73
N ASN A 238 4.72 12.77 -21.45
CA ASN A 238 6.08 12.96 -20.99
C ASN A 238 6.60 11.76 -20.18
N TRP A 239 5.79 10.69 -20.07
CA TRP A 239 6.16 9.53 -19.27
C TRP A 239 7.31 8.75 -19.90
N PRO A 240 8.38 8.45 -19.15
CA PRO A 240 9.54 7.79 -19.71
C PRO A 240 9.22 6.35 -20.12
N ASP A 241 9.81 5.92 -21.24
CA ASP A 241 9.72 4.54 -21.74
C ASP A 241 11.00 3.76 -21.39
N GLY A 242 11.40 3.79 -20.11
CA GLY A 242 12.60 3.12 -19.60
C GLY A 242 12.28 1.83 -18.84
N PRO A 243 13.31 1.00 -18.57
CA PRO A 243 13.13 -0.23 -17.79
C PRO A 243 12.90 0.04 -16.29
N HIS A 244 13.26 1.22 -15.81
CA HIS A 244 13.13 1.60 -14.41
C HIS A 244 11.84 2.38 -14.20
N GLY A 245 11.20 2.16 -13.05
CA GLY A 245 9.98 2.84 -12.65
C GLY A 245 10.18 4.32 -12.28
N THR A 246 9.11 4.97 -11.91
CA THR A 246 9.13 6.31 -11.31
C THR A 246 8.56 6.25 -9.90
N VAL A 247 9.25 6.88 -8.95
CA VAL A 247 8.81 7.05 -7.55
C VAL A 247 8.47 8.50 -7.33
N THR A 248 7.34 8.77 -6.68
CA THR A 248 6.94 10.10 -6.24
C THR A 248 6.74 10.11 -4.73
N ASP A 249 7.02 11.23 -4.06
CA ASP A 249 6.68 11.44 -2.65
C ASP A 249 5.29 12.08 -2.49
N TYR A 250 4.46 11.99 -3.51
CA TYR A 250 3.11 12.50 -3.55
C TYR A 250 2.18 11.65 -4.41
N TRP A 251 0.88 11.84 -4.19
CA TRP A 251 -0.19 11.29 -4.98
C TRP A 251 -1.15 12.43 -5.38
N ILE A 252 -1.52 12.54 -6.64
CA ILE A 252 -2.28 13.68 -7.13
C ILE A 252 -3.63 13.84 -6.42
N GLU A 253 -4.31 12.73 -6.11
CA GLU A 253 -5.59 12.74 -5.40
C GLU A 253 -5.47 13.26 -3.95
N SER A 254 -4.25 13.31 -3.38
CA SER A 254 -4.02 13.89 -2.06
C SER A 254 -4.46 15.36 -1.99
N ILE A 255 -4.40 16.07 -3.13
CA ILE A 255 -4.85 17.48 -3.22
C ILE A 255 -6.36 17.57 -3.02
N ARG A 256 -7.11 16.68 -3.69
CA ARG A 256 -8.57 16.63 -3.56
C ARG A 256 -8.99 16.27 -2.14
N LEU A 257 -8.39 15.25 -1.55
CA LEU A 257 -8.67 14.83 -0.17
C LEU A 257 -8.31 15.91 0.86
N ALA A 258 -7.22 16.65 0.63
CA ALA A 258 -6.85 17.79 1.47
C ALA A 258 -7.83 18.95 1.33
N ALA A 259 -8.34 19.21 0.10
CA ALA A 259 -9.31 20.24 -0.17
C ALA A 259 -10.67 19.97 0.47
N GLU A 260 -11.17 18.73 0.40
CA GLU A 260 -12.41 18.29 1.05
C GLU A 260 -12.37 18.48 2.58
N ASN A 261 -11.17 18.45 3.18
CA ASN A 261 -10.96 18.70 4.61
C ASN A 261 -10.97 20.19 4.98
N ASN A 262 -10.92 21.09 4.02
CA ASN A 262 -10.82 22.51 4.27
C ASN A 262 -12.20 23.18 4.08
N PRO A 263 -12.88 23.64 5.16
CA PRO A 263 -14.21 24.22 5.07
C PRO A 263 -14.27 25.54 4.28
N THR A 264 -13.11 26.13 3.94
CA THR A 264 -13.02 27.36 3.14
C THR A 264 -12.90 27.11 1.64
N ILE A 265 -12.75 25.85 1.23
CA ILE A 265 -12.66 25.43 -0.17
C ILE A 265 -14.00 24.85 -0.60
N ASP A 266 -14.59 25.43 -1.62
CA ASP A 266 -15.76 24.86 -2.27
C ASP A 266 -15.32 23.83 -3.32
N THR A 267 -15.35 22.55 -2.94
CA THR A 267 -15.15 21.41 -3.85
C THR A 267 -16.44 21.12 -4.62
N ASN A 268 -16.95 22.13 -5.33
CA ASN A 268 -18.15 22.00 -6.13
C ASN A 268 -17.93 21.13 -7.38
N LYS A 269 -19.01 20.82 -8.07
CA LYS A 269 -18.99 20.00 -9.31
C LYS A 269 -18.00 20.55 -10.35
N GLN A 270 -17.84 21.87 -10.45
CA GLN A 270 -16.91 22.47 -11.41
C GLN A 270 -15.45 22.15 -11.06
N PHE A 271 -15.09 22.15 -9.78
CA PHE A 271 -13.77 21.70 -9.33
C PHE A 271 -13.57 20.22 -9.65
N GLU A 272 -14.52 19.36 -9.29
CA GLU A 272 -14.43 17.90 -9.51
C GLU A 272 -14.28 17.58 -11.01
N ASP A 273 -15.07 18.19 -11.88
CA ASP A 273 -15.00 18.00 -13.34
C ASP A 273 -13.62 18.45 -13.90
N ALA A 274 -13.10 19.58 -13.43
CA ALA A 274 -11.78 20.09 -13.84
C ALA A 274 -10.64 19.24 -13.31
N PHE A 275 -10.70 18.82 -12.05
CA PHE A 275 -9.70 17.93 -11.43
C PHE A 275 -9.68 16.56 -12.12
N ALA A 276 -10.85 15.98 -12.38
CA ALA A 276 -10.95 14.72 -13.12
C ALA A 276 -10.35 14.81 -14.52
N SER A 277 -10.51 15.95 -15.21
CA SER A 277 -9.89 16.20 -16.51
C SER A 277 -8.35 16.22 -16.40
N ILE A 278 -7.79 16.89 -15.38
CA ILE A 278 -6.34 16.93 -15.12
C ILE A 278 -5.82 15.53 -14.80
N SER A 279 -6.46 14.83 -13.87
CA SER A 279 -6.06 13.50 -13.42
C SER A 279 -6.07 12.47 -14.56
N LYS A 280 -7.03 12.56 -15.48
CA LYS A 280 -7.14 11.67 -16.65
C LYS A 280 -5.93 11.72 -17.59
N GLU A 281 -5.26 12.86 -17.70
CA GLU A 281 -4.09 13.05 -18.56
C GLU A 281 -2.79 12.53 -17.89
N THR A 282 -2.82 12.25 -16.59
CA THR A 282 -1.67 11.69 -15.85
C THR A 282 -1.61 10.18 -15.96
N VAL A 283 -0.41 9.64 -15.74
CA VAL A 283 -0.21 8.19 -15.56
C VAL A 283 -0.87 7.74 -14.27
N ALA A 284 -1.59 6.63 -14.33
CA ALA A 284 -2.18 6.03 -13.14
C ALA A 284 -1.09 5.60 -12.14
N THR A 285 -1.38 5.75 -10.85
CA THR A 285 -0.51 5.20 -9.81
C THR A 285 -0.73 3.69 -9.70
N HIS A 286 0.32 2.91 -9.91
CA HIS A 286 0.25 1.44 -9.87
C HIS A 286 0.35 0.92 -8.45
N VAL A 287 1.23 1.53 -7.64
CA VAL A 287 1.47 1.14 -6.25
C VAL A 287 1.47 2.37 -5.36
N ILE A 288 0.76 2.30 -4.25
CA ILE A 288 0.82 3.30 -3.19
C ILE A 288 1.48 2.69 -1.95
N LEU A 289 2.53 3.35 -1.47
CA LEU A 289 3.13 3.13 -0.17
C LEU A 289 2.55 4.16 0.79
N LEU A 290 1.51 3.75 1.55
CA LEU A 290 0.78 4.63 2.46
C LEU A 290 1.45 4.65 3.83
N LEU A 291 2.00 5.80 4.20
CA LEU A 291 2.70 5.98 5.48
C LEU A 291 1.71 6.31 6.59
N ASN A 292 1.89 5.64 7.70
CA ASN A 292 1.15 5.87 8.94
C ASN A 292 2.14 6.25 10.04
N VAL A 293 1.93 7.40 10.68
CA VAL A 293 2.77 7.90 11.78
C VAL A 293 1.91 8.18 13.01
N ASN A 294 2.42 7.85 14.19
CA ASN A 294 1.72 8.15 15.43
C ASN A 294 1.86 9.64 15.84
N ARG A 295 1.00 10.09 16.76
CA ARG A 295 0.95 11.49 17.22
C ARG A 295 2.28 11.96 17.80
N GLN A 296 2.93 11.14 18.62
CA GLN A 296 4.16 11.51 19.31
C GLN A 296 5.29 11.74 18.31
N THR A 297 5.58 10.75 17.46
CA THR A 297 6.61 10.83 16.42
C THR A 297 6.36 11.99 15.46
N LEU A 298 5.10 12.20 15.05
CA LEU A 298 4.71 13.32 14.20
C LEU A 298 5.03 14.66 14.85
N SER A 299 4.66 14.85 16.13
CA SER A 299 4.91 16.09 16.87
C SER A 299 6.41 16.37 17.00
N GLU A 300 7.21 15.35 17.31
CA GLU A 300 8.66 15.46 17.45
C GLU A 300 9.33 15.86 16.11
N ARG A 301 8.92 15.23 15.00
CA ARG A 301 9.45 15.53 13.66
C ARG A 301 9.09 16.93 13.18
N ILE A 302 7.85 17.37 13.40
CA ILE A 302 7.40 18.71 13.02
C ILE A 302 8.13 19.77 13.86
N ALA A 303 8.28 19.57 15.17
CA ALA A 303 9.02 20.47 16.03
C ALA A 303 10.50 20.58 15.62
N TYR A 304 11.15 19.45 15.29
CA TYR A 304 12.53 19.44 14.81
C TYR A 304 12.69 20.22 13.50
N ARG A 305 11.79 19.99 12.51
CA ARG A 305 11.81 20.71 11.23
C ARG A 305 11.54 22.20 11.40
N ALA A 306 10.62 22.60 12.27
CA ALA A 306 10.32 23.98 12.57
C ALA A 306 11.55 24.69 13.19
N HIS A 307 12.26 24.02 14.10
CA HIS A 307 13.49 24.56 14.70
C HIS A 307 14.63 24.71 13.67
N ALA A 308 14.82 23.68 12.80
CA ALA A 308 15.81 23.72 11.73
C ALA A 308 15.53 24.85 10.72
N ALA A 309 14.26 25.09 10.38
CA ALA A 309 13.86 26.15 9.46
C ALA A 309 14.11 27.58 10.03
N GLN A 310 13.97 27.77 11.35
CA GLN A 310 14.27 29.05 11.99
C GLN A 310 15.76 29.40 11.95
N GLN A 311 16.64 28.44 11.78
CA GLN A 311 18.09 28.64 11.68
C GLN A 311 18.57 28.86 10.24
N SER A 312 17.73 28.69 9.23
CA SER A 312 18.07 28.90 7.83
C SER A 312 17.31 30.09 7.24
N ASP A 313 18.02 31.12 6.79
CA ASP A 313 17.44 32.34 6.17
C ASP A 313 16.67 32.11 4.83
N ILE A 314 16.49 30.88 4.41
CA ILE A 314 16.16 30.55 3.01
C ILE A 314 14.66 30.37 2.74
N PHE A 315 13.77 30.22 3.77
CA PHE A 315 12.38 29.81 3.52
C PHE A 315 11.34 30.49 4.42
N SER A 316 11.02 31.77 4.16
CA SER A 316 9.96 32.50 4.89
C SER A 316 8.56 31.86 4.73
N ASP A 317 8.25 31.25 3.59
CA ASP A 317 6.92 30.66 3.29
C ASP A 317 6.74 29.27 3.94
N LEU A 318 7.81 28.50 4.06
CA LEU A 318 7.81 27.22 4.79
C LEU A 318 7.60 27.44 6.30
N VAL A 319 8.11 28.53 6.84
CA VAL A 319 7.99 28.90 8.27
C VAL A 319 6.53 29.17 8.65
N ALA A 320 5.74 29.81 7.80
CA ALA A 320 4.33 30.09 8.08
C ALA A 320 3.46 28.81 8.12
N VAL A 321 3.68 27.87 7.19
CA VAL A 321 3.00 26.57 7.18
C VAL A 321 3.45 25.72 8.37
N GLN A 322 4.71 25.75 8.72
CA GLN A 322 5.27 25.04 9.87
C GLN A 322 4.78 25.57 11.22
N ALA A 323 4.65 26.89 11.37
CA ALA A 323 4.13 27.49 12.61
C ALA A 323 2.67 27.05 12.90
N MET A 324 1.86 26.87 11.87
CA MET A 324 0.48 26.38 12.02
C MET A 324 0.40 24.88 12.36
N THR A 325 1.34 24.08 11.90
CA THR A 325 1.36 22.64 12.13
C THR A 325 1.99 22.23 13.46
N THR A 326 2.76 23.10 14.11
CA THR A 326 3.37 22.83 15.43
C THR A 326 2.38 22.90 16.61
N THR A 327 1.18 23.42 16.39
CA THR A 327 0.14 23.47 17.43
C THR A 327 -0.56 22.13 17.61
N ASP A 328 -1.11 21.87 18.80
CA ASP A 328 -1.94 20.67 19.04
C ASP A 328 -3.09 20.53 18.04
N GLN A 329 -3.71 21.66 17.67
CA GLN A 329 -4.77 21.69 16.66
C GLN A 329 -4.23 21.34 15.27
N GLY A 330 -3.04 21.84 14.91
CA GLY A 330 -2.39 21.49 13.63
C GLY A 330 -2.05 20.01 13.54
N ILE A 331 -1.48 19.43 14.59
CA ILE A 331 -1.21 17.99 14.68
C ILE A 331 -2.52 17.18 14.56
N ALA A 332 -3.58 17.59 15.23
CA ALA A 332 -4.89 16.92 15.13
C ALA A 332 -5.45 16.96 13.69
N THR A 333 -5.32 18.10 13.01
CA THR A 333 -5.74 18.24 11.61
C THR A 333 -4.96 17.31 10.67
N LEU A 334 -3.64 17.20 10.86
CA LEU A 334 -2.81 16.26 10.10
C LEU A 334 -3.23 14.81 10.31
N LEU A 335 -3.45 14.40 11.55
CA LEU A 335 -3.91 13.04 11.86
C LEU A 335 -5.30 12.76 11.28
N THR A 336 -6.20 13.74 11.28
CA THR A 336 -7.50 13.60 10.60
C THR A 336 -7.33 13.38 9.09
N LEU A 337 -6.39 14.07 8.45
CA LEU A 337 -6.08 13.84 7.04
C LEU A 337 -5.46 12.45 6.80
N GLN A 338 -4.59 11.98 7.71
CA GLN A 338 -4.05 10.63 7.65
C GLN A 338 -5.16 9.57 7.69
N GLU A 339 -6.12 9.68 8.61
CA GLU A 339 -7.27 8.77 8.66
C GLU A 339 -8.09 8.81 7.36
N ARG A 340 -8.26 9.98 6.73
CA ARG A 340 -8.92 10.07 5.43
C ARG A 340 -8.15 9.38 4.31
N PHE A 341 -6.82 9.45 4.27
CA PHE A 341 -6.03 8.67 3.31
C PHE A 341 -6.23 7.18 3.54
N ILE A 342 -6.23 6.73 4.79
CA ILE A 342 -6.48 5.33 5.14
C ILE A 342 -7.89 4.90 4.71
N ASP A 343 -8.90 5.71 5.01
CA ASP A 343 -10.28 5.41 4.65
C ASP A 343 -10.45 5.34 3.12
N CYS A 344 -9.97 6.34 2.39
CA CYS A 344 -10.06 6.38 0.93
C CYS A 344 -9.36 5.19 0.27
N LEU A 345 -8.15 4.85 0.72
CA LEU A 345 -7.32 3.84 0.07
C LEU A 345 -7.59 2.40 0.52
N LEU A 346 -8.06 2.20 1.76
CA LEU A 346 -8.16 0.86 2.35
C LEU A 346 -9.57 0.45 2.80
N ARG A 347 -10.51 1.40 3.00
CA ARG A 347 -11.81 1.11 3.61
C ARG A 347 -13.01 1.43 2.72
N THR A 348 -12.91 2.43 1.83
CA THR A 348 -14.05 2.82 0.99
C THR A 348 -14.10 2.05 -0.30
N GLN A 349 -15.33 1.74 -0.74
CA GLN A 349 -15.59 1.21 -2.09
C GLN A 349 -15.65 2.32 -3.15
N ASP A 350 -15.17 3.53 -2.84
CA ASP A 350 -15.18 4.64 -3.79
C ASP A 350 -14.23 4.34 -4.96
N THR A 351 -14.82 4.17 -6.13
CA THR A 351 -14.12 3.82 -7.37
C THR A 351 -13.16 4.91 -7.85
N GLN A 352 -13.32 6.16 -7.41
CA GLN A 352 -12.47 7.27 -7.83
C GLN A 352 -11.09 7.26 -7.15
N CYS A 353 -10.98 6.72 -5.93
CA CYS A 353 -9.74 6.68 -5.14
C CYS A 353 -9.00 5.34 -5.20
N ARG A 354 -9.48 4.36 -5.94
CA ARG A 354 -8.90 3.00 -5.92
C ARG A 354 -7.53 2.95 -6.60
N ALA A 355 -6.48 2.87 -5.80
CA ALA A 355 -5.21 2.33 -6.27
C ALA A 355 -5.29 0.79 -6.23
N LYS A 356 -4.82 0.12 -7.29
CA LYS A 356 -4.89 -1.35 -7.39
C LYS A 356 -4.03 -2.05 -6.34
N ALA A 357 -2.88 -1.48 -5.99
CA ALA A 357 -1.99 -2.02 -4.97
C ALA A 357 -1.66 -0.94 -3.93
N VAL A 358 -2.04 -1.17 -2.68
CA VAL A 358 -1.76 -0.29 -1.55
C VAL A 358 -1.08 -1.08 -0.43
N ILE A 359 0.07 -0.60 0.01
CA ILE A 359 0.81 -1.15 1.16
C ILE A 359 0.85 -0.09 2.26
N GLN A 360 0.26 -0.39 3.40
CA GLN A 360 0.36 0.46 4.58
C GLN A 360 1.68 0.19 5.31
N LEU A 361 2.45 1.23 5.59
CA LEU A 361 3.73 1.18 6.28
C LEU A 361 3.66 2.00 7.57
N ASP A 362 4.15 1.42 8.66
CA ASP A 362 4.41 2.15 9.90
C ASP A 362 5.70 2.96 9.71
N SER A 363 5.58 4.29 9.74
CA SER A 363 6.70 5.21 9.54
C SER A 363 7.21 5.85 10.83
N ASP A 364 6.86 5.31 11.99
CA ASP A 364 7.43 5.78 13.26
C ASP A 364 8.95 5.61 13.30
N ASP A 365 9.44 4.50 12.75
CA ASP A 365 10.85 4.26 12.44
C ASP A 365 11.08 4.34 10.91
N LEU A 366 11.71 5.41 10.43
CA LEU A 366 11.95 5.63 9.00
C LEU A 366 12.90 4.60 8.39
N GLY A 367 13.90 4.13 9.15
CA GLY A 367 14.82 3.10 8.66
C GLY A 367 14.11 1.79 8.38
N LYS A 368 13.26 1.36 9.31
CA LYS A 368 12.42 0.18 9.15
C LYS A 368 11.39 0.36 8.02
N ALA A 369 10.74 1.53 7.95
CA ALA A 369 9.77 1.83 6.91
C ALA A 369 10.41 1.82 5.51
N ALA A 370 11.62 2.36 5.37
CA ALA A 370 12.38 2.32 4.12
C ALA A 370 12.69 0.87 3.68
N LEU A 371 13.15 0.02 4.59
CA LEU A 371 13.38 -1.40 4.31
C LEU A 371 12.09 -2.11 3.89
N ASP A 372 10.97 -1.85 4.57
CA ASP A 372 9.68 -2.43 4.25
C ASP A 372 9.15 -1.94 2.88
N ALA A 373 9.38 -0.66 2.55
CA ALA A 373 9.04 -0.05 1.27
C ALA A 373 9.85 -0.67 0.12
N VAL A 374 11.16 -0.75 0.27
CA VAL A 374 12.06 -1.38 -0.72
C VAL A 374 11.67 -2.83 -0.96
N ALA A 375 11.45 -3.61 0.11
CA ALA A 375 11.03 -5.00 -0.03
C ALA A 375 9.65 -5.15 -0.71
N ALA A 376 8.74 -4.18 -0.54
CA ALA A 376 7.46 -4.19 -1.23
C ALA A 376 7.63 -4.01 -2.75
N ILE A 377 8.58 -3.18 -3.19
CA ILE A 377 8.85 -2.93 -4.61
C ILE A 377 9.71 -4.03 -5.23
N GLU A 378 10.72 -4.56 -4.51
CA GLU A 378 11.48 -5.73 -4.95
C GLU A 378 10.59 -6.96 -5.17
N GLY A 379 9.50 -7.10 -4.39
CA GLY A 379 8.51 -8.18 -4.54
C GLY A 379 7.74 -8.15 -5.86
N ILE A 380 7.80 -7.04 -6.59
CA ILE A 380 7.18 -6.87 -7.91
C ILE A 380 8.04 -7.52 -9.01
N SER A 381 9.34 -7.57 -8.81
CA SER A 381 10.31 -8.14 -9.77
C SER A 381 10.31 -9.66 -9.72
#